data_ffe5cb87eddb59d90a2fc52794fe6445
#
_entry.id   ffe5cb87eddb59d90a2fc52794fe6445
#
_cell.length_a   1.000
_cell.length_b   1.000
_cell.length_c   1.000
_cell.angle_alpha   90.00
_cell.angle_beta   90.00
_cell.angle_gamma   90.00
#
_symmetry.space_group_name_H-M   'P 1'
#
loop_
_entity.id
_entity.type
_entity.pdbx_description
1 polymer ?
#
loop_
_entity_poly.entity_id
_entity_poly.type
_entity_poly.pdbx_seq_one_letter_code
_entity_poly.pdbx_strand_id
1 'polypeptide(L)'
;MPCKVYIAMIVLLSIFAAALSVTAANTSVTIITSAGTIRGALSAEGDVASFFNVPYAEAPVNALRFAAPVPKQPWTSTLDCTTPPSFLHDSCPEFHIVDRALIGREDCLKLNVYAPWPLPSDAPVMIFIPGGGFVVGSGYHHGLYDGTQLARQHGAVVVVMQYRCEGLGLGC
;
A
#
# COMPACT_ATOMS: atom_id res chain seq x y z
N MET A 1 -8.30 -46.45 -42.86
CA MET A 1 -8.04 -45.01 -43.01
C MET A 1 -8.33 -44.22 -41.72
N PRO A 2 -7.51 -44.25 -40.70
CA PRO A 2 -7.67 -43.31 -39.56
C PRO A 2 -6.42 -42.52 -39.21
N CYS A 3 -5.42 -42.44 -40.12
CA CYS A 3 -4.15 -41.82 -39.75
C CYS A 3 -4.03 -40.29 -40.07
N LYS A 4 -4.93 -39.73 -40.84
CA LYS A 4 -4.85 -38.31 -41.28
C LYS A 4 -5.52 -37.32 -40.29
N VAL A 5 -6.41 -37.80 -39.44
CA VAL A 5 -7.13 -36.93 -38.47
C VAL A 5 -6.26 -36.59 -37.25
N TYR A 6 -5.39 -37.52 -36.82
CA TYR A 6 -4.51 -37.32 -35.66
C TYR A 6 -3.39 -36.32 -35.88
N ILE A 7 -2.88 -36.22 -37.12
CA ILE A 7 -1.78 -35.27 -37.45
C ILE A 7 -2.30 -33.85 -37.49
N ALA A 8 -3.53 -33.62 -37.94
CA ALA A 8 -4.16 -32.30 -37.96
C ALA A 8 -4.46 -31.75 -36.53
N MET A 9 -4.83 -32.68 -35.60
CA MET A 9 -5.12 -32.29 -34.21
C MET A 9 -3.86 -31.99 -33.41
N ILE A 10 -2.75 -32.67 -33.67
CA ILE A 10 -1.46 -32.43 -33.01
C ILE A 10 -0.84 -31.11 -33.50
N VAL A 11 -0.99 -30.76 -34.76
CA VAL A 11 -0.48 -29.49 -35.33
C VAL A 11 -1.30 -28.31 -34.84
N LEU A 12 -2.62 -28.46 -34.61
CA LEU A 12 -3.47 -27.41 -34.02
C LEU A 12 -3.17 -27.19 -32.52
N LEU A 13 -2.84 -28.24 -31.73
CA LEU A 13 -2.43 -28.08 -30.35
C LEU A 13 -1.05 -27.42 -30.19
N SER A 14 -0.13 -27.65 -31.13
CA SER A 14 1.21 -27.06 -31.08
C SER A 14 1.24 -25.56 -31.48
N ILE A 15 0.26 -25.08 -32.26
CA ILE A 15 0.15 -23.68 -32.64
C ILE A 15 -0.48 -22.85 -31.51
N PHE A 16 -1.32 -23.44 -30.65
CA PHE A 16 -1.92 -22.76 -29.51
C PHE A 16 -0.98 -22.61 -28.30
N ALA A 17 0.08 -23.43 -28.23
CA ALA A 17 1.06 -23.36 -27.13
C ALA A 17 2.14 -22.29 -27.33
N ALA A 18 2.23 -21.65 -28.48
CA ALA A 18 3.28 -20.69 -28.81
C ALA A 18 2.91 -19.21 -28.62
N ALA A 19 1.71 -18.90 -28.12
CA ALA A 19 1.21 -17.54 -28.06
C ALA A 19 0.94 -16.98 -26.65
N LEU A 20 1.49 -17.60 -25.61
CA LEU A 20 1.50 -17.00 -24.25
C LEU A 20 2.91 -16.59 -23.84
N SER A 21 3.54 -15.75 -24.64
CA SER A 21 4.57 -14.86 -24.11
C SER A 21 3.84 -13.76 -23.33
N VAL A 22 3.43 -14.06 -22.10
CA VAL A 22 3.05 -13.03 -21.15
C VAL A 22 4.33 -12.22 -20.90
N THR A 23 4.48 -11.10 -21.58
CA THR A 23 5.42 -10.07 -21.13
C THR A 23 5.03 -9.77 -19.70
N ALA A 24 5.93 -10.05 -18.75
CA ALA A 24 5.73 -9.69 -17.36
C ALA A 24 5.44 -8.19 -17.33
N ALA A 25 4.18 -7.83 -17.07
CA ALA A 25 3.81 -6.44 -16.88
C ALA A 25 4.68 -5.89 -15.75
N ASN A 26 5.20 -4.68 -15.91
CA ASN A 26 5.98 -4.04 -14.87
C ASN A 26 5.06 -3.87 -13.66
N THR A 27 5.27 -4.69 -12.63
CA THR A 27 4.38 -4.76 -11.45
C THR A 27 4.76 -3.74 -10.37
N SER A 28 5.78 -2.92 -10.62
CA SER A 28 6.28 -1.95 -9.64
C SER A 28 6.77 -0.67 -10.31
N VAL A 29 6.75 0.40 -9.56
CA VAL A 29 7.24 1.73 -9.95
C VAL A 29 8.14 2.27 -8.86
N THR A 30 9.18 3.00 -9.24
CA THR A 30 10.09 3.65 -8.30
C THR A 30 10.04 5.16 -8.50
N ILE A 31 9.89 5.90 -7.39
CA ILE A 31 9.89 7.35 -7.39
C ILE A 31 10.91 7.88 -6.38
N ILE A 32 11.42 9.09 -6.66
CA ILE A 32 12.33 9.81 -5.76
C ILE A 32 11.50 10.88 -5.03
N THR A 33 11.56 10.85 -3.72
CA THR A 33 10.94 11.86 -2.85
C THR A 33 12.01 12.71 -2.18
N SER A 34 11.63 13.78 -1.50
CA SER A 34 12.56 14.59 -0.70
C SER A 34 13.19 13.83 0.47
N ALA A 35 12.56 12.73 0.93
CA ALA A 35 13.06 11.91 2.01
C ALA A 35 13.90 10.70 1.53
N GLY A 36 13.78 10.33 0.26
CA GLY A 36 14.51 9.19 -0.32
C GLY A 36 13.72 8.50 -1.42
N THR A 37 14.26 7.42 -1.92
CA THR A 37 13.63 6.63 -3.00
C THR A 37 12.68 5.60 -2.41
N ILE A 38 11.49 5.47 -3.01
CA ILE A 38 10.49 4.45 -2.65
C ILE A 38 10.08 3.65 -3.88
N ARG A 39 9.80 2.36 -3.69
CA ARG A 39 9.28 1.46 -4.71
C ARG A 39 7.86 1.05 -4.33
N GLY A 40 6.88 1.31 -5.19
CA GLY A 40 5.48 0.96 -5.02
C GLY A 40 5.03 -0.15 -5.96
N ALA A 41 3.86 -0.72 -5.68
CA ALA A 41 3.17 -1.67 -6.55
C ALA A 41 2.38 -0.92 -7.62
N LEU A 42 2.34 -1.48 -8.83
CA LEU A 42 1.46 -1.01 -9.90
C LEU A 42 0.24 -1.92 -9.98
N SER A 43 -0.95 -1.34 -10.17
CA SER A 43 -2.18 -2.10 -10.40
C SER A 43 -2.05 -3.02 -11.62
N ALA A 44 -2.90 -4.03 -11.72
CA ALA A 44 -2.88 -4.97 -12.85
C ALA A 44 -3.11 -4.26 -14.19
N GLU A 45 -3.92 -3.20 -14.18
CA GLU A 45 -4.22 -2.35 -15.34
C GLU A 45 -3.09 -1.35 -15.64
N GLY A 46 -2.14 -1.17 -14.73
CA GLY A 46 -1.02 -0.26 -14.87
C GLY A 46 -1.37 1.22 -14.71
N ASP A 47 -2.54 1.53 -14.17
CA ASP A 47 -3.11 2.88 -14.10
C ASP A 47 -3.09 3.51 -12.70
N VAL A 48 -2.74 2.74 -11.65
CA VAL A 48 -2.58 3.22 -10.29
C VAL A 48 -1.30 2.66 -9.67
N ALA A 49 -0.49 3.55 -9.11
CA ALA A 49 0.67 3.21 -8.29
C ALA A 49 0.29 3.29 -6.81
N SER A 50 0.55 2.23 -6.07
CA SER A 50 0.29 2.13 -4.63
C SER A 50 1.60 1.99 -3.86
N PHE A 51 1.78 2.86 -2.86
CA PHE A 51 2.93 2.85 -1.97
C PHE A 51 2.43 2.61 -0.55
N PHE A 52 2.79 1.48 0.02
CA PHE A 52 2.30 1.04 1.32
C PHE A 52 3.35 1.25 2.42
N ASN A 53 2.89 1.55 3.63
CA ASN A 53 3.75 1.66 4.82
C ASN A 53 4.87 2.71 4.67
N VAL A 54 4.64 3.80 3.95
CA VAL A 54 5.61 4.91 3.82
C VAL A 54 5.73 5.63 5.15
N PRO A 55 6.91 5.67 5.80
CA PRO A 55 7.07 6.32 7.10
C PRO A 55 7.09 7.84 6.95
N TYR A 56 6.28 8.54 7.72
CA TYR A 56 6.29 10.00 7.79
C TYR A 56 6.98 10.54 9.06
N ALA A 57 7.15 9.69 10.06
CA ALA A 57 7.82 10.01 11.31
C ALA A 57 8.72 8.86 11.76
N GLU A 58 9.64 9.13 12.67
CA GLU A 58 10.43 8.11 13.35
C GLU A 58 9.52 7.22 14.19
N ALA A 59 9.92 5.96 14.34
CA ALA A 59 9.18 5.01 15.16
C ALA A 59 9.04 5.55 16.60
N PRO A 60 7.81 5.68 17.12
CA PRO A 60 7.57 6.23 18.46
C PRO A 60 7.83 5.19 19.55
N VAL A 61 9.06 4.74 19.65
CA VAL A 61 9.51 3.72 20.59
C VAL A 61 10.46 4.31 21.64
N ASN A 62 10.63 3.64 22.74
CA ASN A 62 11.54 4.04 23.82
C ASN A 62 11.28 5.49 24.28
N ALA A 63 12.26 6.37 24.16
CA ALA A 63 12.16 7.77 24.55
C ALA A 63 11.16 8.58 23.70
N LEU A 64 10.79 8.09 22.53
CA LEU A 64 9.83 8.74 21.64
C LEU A 64 8.37 8.26 21.84
N ARG A 65 8.13 7.29 22.74
CA ARG A 65 6.82 6.65 22.89
C ARG A 65 5.69 7.64 23.17
N PHE A 66 5.86 8.55 24.08
CA PHE A 66 4.86 9.58 24.44
C PHE A 66 5.26 10.99 24.00
N ALA A 67 6.37 11.12 23.29
CA ALA A 67 6.84 12.40 22.80
C ALA A 67 6.09 12.81 21.51
N ALA A 68 6.17 14.10 21.18
CA ALA A 68 5.70 14.60 19.89
C ALA A 68 6.39 13.83 18.74
N PRO A 69 5.69 13.56 17.62
CA PRO A 69 6.29 12.86 16.48
C PRO A 69 7.53 13.62 15.96
N VAL A 70 8.59 12.87 15.71
CA VAL A 70 9.80 13.39 15.08
C VAL A 70 9.73 13.07 13.59
N PRO A 71 9.86 14.05 12.67
CA PRO A 71 9.85 13.79 11.23
C PRO A 71 10.86 12.70 10.85
N LYS A 72 10.48 11.85 9.91
CA LYS A 72 11.36 10.78 9.43
C LYS A 72 12.61 11.34 8.79
N GLN A 73 13.78 10.86 9.24
CA GLN A 73 15.05 11.22 8.61
C GLN A 73 15.13 10.65 7.19
N PRO A 74 15.75 11.39 6.25
CA PRO A 74 15.97 10.87 4.91
C PRO A 74 16.73 9.56 4.90
N TRP A 75 16.38 8.67 3.96
CA TRP A 75 17.03 7.39 3.77
C TRP A 75 17.76 7.33 2.43
N THR A 76 18.81 6.53 2.35
CA THR A 76 19.69 6.41 1.17
C THR A 76 19.40 5.18 0.31
N SER A 77 18.86 4.11 0.91
CA SER A 77 18.46 2.90 0.18
C SER A 77 17.02 3.02 -0.32
N THR A 78 16.68 2.34 -1.42
CA THR A 78 15.29 2.29 -1.86
C THR A 78 14.42 1.54 -0.85
N LEU A 79 13.40 2.23 -0.32
CA LEU A 79 12.42 1.62 0.57
C LEU A 79 11.39 0.84 -0.25
N ASP A 80 11.19 -0.42 0.09
CA ASP A 80 10.17 -1.26 -0.56
C ASP A 80 8.81 -1.04 0.09
N CYS A 81 7.92 -0.42 -0.68
CA CYS A 81 6.55 -0.09 -0.30
C CYS A 81 5.52 -0.86 -1.15
N THR A 82 5.87 -2.05 -1.68
CA THR A 82 5.01 -2.83 -2.56
C THR A 82 4.02 -3.72 -1.83
N THR A 83 4.25 -4.03 -0.54
CA THR A 83 3.45 -4.97 0.23
C THR A 83 2.36 -4.25 1.02
N PRO A 84 1.07 -4.58 0.78
CA PRO A 84 -0.03 -4.02 1.57
C PRO A 84 0.13 -4.30 3.06
N PRO A 85 -0.23 -3.35 3.93
CA PRO A 85 -0.14 -3.52 5.38
C PRO A 85 -1.17 -4.53 5.89
N SER A 86 -0.80 -5.21 6.96
CA SER A 86 -1.72 -6.04 7.75
C SER A 86 -2.40 -5.19 8.83
N PHE A 87 -3.75 -5.22 8.87
CA PHE A 87 -4.50 -4.53 9.92
C PHE A 87 -4.05 -4.98 11.32
N LEU A 88 -3.89 -6.29 11.53
CA LEU A 88 -3.55 -6.84 12.85
C LEU A 88 -2.11 -6.54 13.29
N HIS A 89 -1.20 -6.32 12.35
CA HIS A 89 0.23 -6.21 12.65
C HIS A 89 0.82 -4.83 12.39
N ASP A 90 0.27 -4.08 11.44
CA ASP A 90 0.85 -2.80 11.00
C ASP A 90 0.09 -1.58 11.49
N SER A 91 -1.10 -1.76 12.09
CA SER A 91 -1.84 -0.69 12.77
C SER A 91 -1.05 -0.13 13.96
N CYS A 92 -1.39 1.07 14.39
CA CYS A 92 -0.98 1.53 15.72
C CYS A 92 -1.63 0.67 16.79
N PRO A 93 -1.00 0.52 17.97
CA PRO A 93 -1.56 -0.29 19.04
C PRO A 93 -2.97 0.17 19.40
N GLU A 94 -3.91 -0.78 19.36
CA GLU A 94 -5.30 -0.56 19.76
C GLU A 94 -5.90 -1.84 20.33
N PHE A 95 -6.96 -1.70 21.13
CA PHE A 95 -7.72 -2.84 21.63
C PHE A 95 -8.81 -3.22 20.63
N HIS A 96 -8.62 -4.36 19.95
CA HIS A 96 -9.60 -4.86 19.00
C HIS A 96 -10.72 -5.60 19.72
N ILE A 97 -11.95 -5.03 19.67
CA ILE A 97 -13.10 -5.49 20.47
C ILE A 97 -13.53 -6.90 20.05
N VAL A 98 -13.45 -7.24 18.77
CA VAL A 98 -13.89 -8.54 18.26
C VAL A 98 -12.97 -9.65 18.75
N ASP A 99 -11.67 -9.46 18.64
CA ASP A 99 -10.67 -10.46 19.05
C ASP A 99 -10.35 -10.38 20.53
N ARG A 100 -10.84 -9.32 21.22
CA ARG A 100 -10.54 -9.03 22.64
C ARG A 100 -9.05 -9.04 22.94
N ALA A 101 -8.26 -8.49 22.04
CA ALA A 101 -6.80 -8.49 22.09
C ALA A 101 -6.22 -7.13 21.71
N LEU A 102 -5.03 -6.84 22.21
CA LEU A 102 -4.22 -5.76 21.69
C LEU A 102 -3.65 -6.19 20.33
N ILE A 103 -3.83 -5.35 19.32
CA ILE A 103 -3.28 -5.53 17.99
C ILE A 103 -2.33 -4.39 17.65
N GLY A 104 -1.64 -4.53 16.50
CA GLY A 104 -0.76 -3.49 15.99
C GLY A 104 0.64 -3.49 16.62
N ARG A 105 1.40 -2.45 16.30
CA ARG A 105 2.77 -2.24 16.76
C ARG A 105 3.08 -0.77 16.95
N GLU A 106 4.07 -0.45 17.79
CA GLU A 106 4.43 0.96 18.05
C GLU A 106 5.06 1.64 16.83
N ASP A 107 5.83 0.94 15.99
CA ASP A 107 6.34 1.45 14.71
C ASP A 107 5.23 1.53 13.65
N CYS A 108 4.31 2.47 13.84
CA CYS A 108 3.07 2.59 13.05
C CYS A 108 2.86 3.95 12.39
N LEU A 109 3.73 4.94 12.60
CA LEU A 109 3.57 6.27 12.01
C LEU A 109 3.91 6.27 10.51
N LYS A 110 3.04 5.61 9.76
CA LYS A 110 3.16 5.33 8.33
C LYS A 110 1.88 5.71 7.62
N LEU A 111 1.96 5.82 6.31
CA LEU A 111 0.82 6.11 5.46
C LEU A 111 0.85 5.26 4.19
N ASN A 112 -0.31 5.10 3.57
CA ASN A 112 -0.43 4.55 2.23
C ASN A 112 -0.72 5.68 1.25
N VAL A 113 -0.15 5.59 0.06
CA VAL A 113 -0.40 6.52 -1.04
C VAL A 113 -0.89 5.74 -2.24
N TYR A 114 -1.99 6.18 -2.83
CA TYR A 114 -2.54 5.68 -4.08
C TYR A 114 -2.54 6.82 -5.08
N ALA A 115 -1.84 6.67 -6.18
CA ALA A 115 -1.65 7.73 -7.16
C ALA A 115 -2.06 7.25 -8.55
N PRO A 116 -2.75 8.06 -9.36
CA PRO A 116 -2.94 7.76 -10.77
C PRO A 116 -1.58 7.59 -11.45
N TRP A 117 -1.47 6.67 -12.38
CA TRP A 117 -0.22 6.42 -13.06
C TRP A 117 -0.40 6.37 -14.59
N PRO A 118 0.37 7.15 -15.37
CA PRO A 118 1.38 8.14 -14.94
C PRO A 118 0.80 9.27 -14.08
N LEU A 119 1.60 9.79 -13.12
CA LEU A 119 1.15 10.85 -12.22
C LEU A 119 0.98 12.17 -12.97
N PRO A 120 -0.22 12.78 -13.03
CA PRO A 120 -0.42 14.11 -13.57
C PRO A 120 0.30 15.17 -12.72
N SER A 121 0.81 16.21 -13.37
CA SER A 121 1.55 17.30 -12.70
C SER A 121 0.69 18.15 -11.75
N ASP A 122 -0.63 18.15 -11.97
CA ASP A 122 -1.62 18.94 -11.25
C ASP A 122 -2.63 18.06 -10.46
N ALA A 123 -2.30 16.78 -10.23
CA ALA A 123 -3.17 15.87 -9.50
C ALA A 123 -3.51 16.42 -8.10
N PRO A 124 -4.80 16.55 -7.77
CA PRO A 124 -5.20 16.96 -6.43
C PRO A 124 -4.82 15.90 -5.40
N VAL A 125 -4.50 16.33 -4.17
CA VAL A 125 -4.15 15.43 -3.07
C VAL A 125 -5.27 15.40 -2.06
N MET A 126 -5.77 14.19 -1.76
CA MET A 126 -6.79 13.93 -0.75
C MET A 126 -6.15 13.18 0.42
N ILE A 127 -6.24 13.72 1.62
CA ILE A 127 -5.76 13.04 2.82
C ILE A 127 -6.95 12.51 3.61
N PHE A 128 -6.96 11.20 3.82
CA PHE A 128 -7.96 10.53 4.66
C PHE A 128 -7.37 10.26 6.04
N ILE A 129 -8.06 10.76 7.06
CA ILE A 129 -7.72 10.54 8.47
C ILE A 129 -8.77 9.57 9.02
N PRO A 130 -8.39 8.33 9.37
CA PRO A 130 -9.35 7.34 9.88
C PRO A 130 -10.02 7.81 11.17
N GLY A 131 -11.31 7.53 11.28
CA GLY A 131 -12.07 7.79 12.50
C GLY A 131 -11.84 6.70 13.55
N GLY A 132 -12.39 6.90 14.75
CA GLY A 132 -12.35 5.94 15.86
C GLY A 132 -12.31 6.59 17.24
N GLY A 133 -12.66 7.88 17.31
CA GLY A 133 -12.75 8.62 18.58
C GLY A 133 -11.42 8.78 19.32
N PHE A 134 -10.29 8.67 18.61
CA PHE A 134 -8.92 8.65 19.16
C PHE A 134 -8.60 7.44 20.04
N VAL A 135 -9.54 6.49 20.15
CA VAL A 135 -9.41 5.29 20.98
C VAL A 135 -9.04 4.09 20.13
N VAL A 136 -9.68 3.95 18.98
CA VAL A 136 -9.47 2.85 18.03
C VAL A 136 -9.49 3.41 16.62
N GLY A 137 -9.10 2.59 15.65
CA GLY A 137 -9.23 2.91 14.25
C GLY A 137 -7.90 2.93 13.51
N SER A 138 -7.94 2.32 12.35
CA SER A 138 -6.77 2.14 11.51
C SER A 138 -7.10 2.44 10.06
N GLY A 139 -6.20 3.12 9.36
CA GLY A 139 -6.24 3.27 7.91
C GLY A 139 -6.09 1.94 7.15
N TYR A 140 -5.75 0.86 7.87
CA TYR A 140 -5.49 -0.46 7.30
C TYR A 140 -6.65 -1.45 7.49
N HIS A 141 -7.80 -0.98 7.94
CA HIS A 141 -8.94 -1.81 8.31
C HIS A 141 -9.49 -2.60 7.12
N HIS A 142 -9.00 -3.84 6.92
CA HIS A 142 -9.47 -4.81 5.93
C HIS A 142 -9.67 -4.25 4.50
N GLY A 143 -8.83 -3.29 4.06
CA GLY A 143 -8.96 -2.66 2.75
C GLY A 143 -10.13 -1.67 2.61
N LEU A 144 -10.85 -1.37 3.71
CA LEU A 144 -12.00 -0.46 3.70
C LEU A 144 -11.66 0.94 3.14
N TYR A 145 -10.42 1.36 3.35
CA TYR A 145 -9.92 2.68 2.95
C TYR A 145 -8.94 2.60 1.77
N ASP A 146 -9.10 1.59 0.91
CA ASP A 146 -8.32 1.49 -0.33
C ASP A 146 -8.64 2.65 -1.27
N GLY A 147 -7.64 3.48 -1.56
CA GLY A 147 -7.78 4.67 -2.40
C GLY A 147 -7.69 4.40 -3.89
N THR A 148 -7.48 3.16 -4.33
CA THR A 148 -7.24 2.81 -5.74
C THR A 148 -8.34 3.31 -6.66
N GLN A 149 -9.61 3.12 -6.28
CA GLN A 149 -10.74 3.53 -7.10
C GLN A 149 -10.86 5.06 -7.20
N LEU A 150 -10.62 5.78 -6.11
CA LEU A 150 -10.62 7.25 -6.13
C LEU A 150 -9.49 7.79 -7.00
N ALA A 151 -8.29 7.21 -6.88
CA ALA A 151 -7.15 7.59 -7.72
C ALA A 151 -7.45 7.35 -9.20
N ARG A 152 -7.98 6.18 -9.54
CA ARG A 152 -8.33 5.79 -10.91
C ARG A 152 -9.40 6.68 -11.55
N GLN A 153 -10.50 6.91 -10.83
CA GLN A 153 -11.67 7.57 -11.39
C GLN A 153 -11.59 9.09 -11.39
N HIS A 154 -10.88 9.66 -10.44
CA HIS A 154 -10.84 11.12 -10.24
C HIS A 154 -9.45 11.74 -10.47
N GLY A 155 -8.45 10.94 -10.84
CA GLY A 155 -7.10 11.42 -11.06
C GLY A 155 -6.44 12.04 -9.83
N ALA A 156 -6.92 11.68 -8.63
CA ALA A 156 -6.45 12.24 -7.36
C ALA A 156 -5.39 11.34 -6.71
N VAL A 157 -4.39 11.93 -6.07
CA VAL A 157 -3.52 11.22 -5.14
C VAL A 157 -4.26 11.08 -3.81
N VAL A 158 -4.47 9.84 -3.36
CA VAL A 158 -5.15 9.54 -2.10
C VAL A 158 -4.12 9.09 -1.08
N VAL A 159 -4.09 9.76 0.06
CA VAL A 159 -3.20 9.44 1.18
C VAL A 159 -4.04 8.97 2.35
N VAL A 160 -3.77 7.76 2.86
CA VAL A 160 -4.42 7.19 4.04
C VAL A 160 -3.39 7.06 5.15
N MET A 161 -3.55 7.80 6.24
CA MET A 161 -2.54 7.86 7.29
C MET A 161 -2.92 7.02 8.50
N GLN A 162 -1.90 6.45 9.16
CA GLN A 162 -1.99 5.93 10.51
C GLN A 162 -1.58 7.00 11.51
N TYR A 163 -2.21 7.02 12.68
CA TYR A 163 -1.83 7.84 13.81
C TYR A 163 -2.04 7.08 15.11
N ARG A 164 -1.32 7.46 16.15
CA ARG A 164 -1.41 6.83 17.47
C ARG A 164 -2.77 7.11 18.11
N CYS A 165 -3.33 6.10 18.75
CA CYS A 165 -4.56 6.16 19.52
C CYS A 165 -4.32 5.82 20.99
N GLU A 166 -5.27 6.09 21.87
CA GLU A 166 -5.25 5.81 23.31
C GLU A 166 -4.00 6.34 24.03
N GLY A 167 -3.63 5.70 25.12
CA GLY A 167 -2.51 6.07 25.98
C GLY A 167 -1.11 6.10 25.33
N LEU A 168 -0.98 5.65 24.09
CA LEU A 168 0.27 5.73 23.33
C LEU A 168 0.33 6.91 22.35
N GLY A 169 -0.78 7.63 22.17
CA GLY A 169 -0.85 8.57 21.06
C GLY A 169 -1.11 10.01 21.40
N LEU A 170 -2.35 10.32 21.46
CA LEU A 170 -2.81 11.67 21.75
C LEU A 170 -3.14 11.73 23.23
N GLY A 171 -2.12 11.73 24.06
CA GLY A 171 -2.28 12.18 25.43
C GLY A 171 -2.76 13.62 25.38
N CYS A 172 -4.05 13.81 25.55
CA CYS A 172 -4.65 15.08 25.88
C CYS A 172 -4.27 15.42 27.29
#